data_6085ec72949434ea4c07907a96969800
#
_entry.id   6085ec72949434ea4c07907a96969800
#
_cell.length_a   1.000
_cell.length_b   1.000
_cell.length_c   1.000
_cell.angle_alpha   90.00
_cell.angle_beta   90.00
_cell.angle_gamma   90.00
#
_symmetry.space_group_name_H-M   'P 1'
#
loop_
_entity.id
_entity.type
_entity.pdbx_description
1 polymer ?
#
loop_
_entity_poly.entity_id
_entity_poly.type
_entity_poly.pdbx_seq_one_letter_code
_entity_poly.pdbx_strand_id
1 'polypeptide(L)'
;MRSFASDNNSGVHPRVMDAIIKANDNHAVGYGDDPWTEAATSKIQEVFGKDASPFFVFNGTGANSVALQAVTRPFNSILCAETAHINVDECGAPARMTGCAIVTIPTTDGKLTPELIRPHLKNFGVCLLYTSPSPRD
;
A
#
# COMPACT_ATOMS: atom_id res chain seq x y z
N MET A 1 -7.04 -28.82 -13.88
CA MET A 1 -8.26 -28.19 -13.30
C MET A 1 -7.94 -26.73 -13.03
N ARG A 2 -8.81 -25.79 -13.42
CA ARG A 2 -8.62 -24.35 -13.07
C ARG A 2 -9.26 -24.11 -11.72
N SER A 3 -8.53 -23.46 -10.80
CA SER A 3 -9.04 -23.05 -9.50
C SER A 3 -9.52 -21.60 -9.58
N PHE A 4 -10.65 -21.31 -8.95
CA PHE A 4 -11.19 -19.95 -8.76
C PHE A 4 -11.13 -19.51 -7.31
N ALA A 5 -10.44 -20.26 -6.45
CA ALA A 5 -10.32 -19.94 -5.03
C ALA A 5 -9.40 -18.74 -4.79
N SER A 6 -8.29 -18.64 -5.52
CA SER A 6 -7.33 -17.55 -5.44
C SER A 6 -6.43 -17.55 -6.67
N ASP A 7 -6.05 -16.38 -7.15
CA ASP A 7 -5.01 -16.19 -8.17
C ASP A 7 -3.63 -16.68 -7.67
N ASN A 8 -3.39 -16.67 -6.37
CA ASN A 8 -2.18 -17.22 -5.76
C ASN A 8 -1.98 -18.72 -6.00
N ASN A 9 -3.05 -19.44 -6.42
CA ASN A 9 -2.98 -20.84 -6.77
C ASN A 9 -2.60 -21.07 -8.24
N SER A 10 -2.45 -20.01 -9.01
CA SER A 10 -2.16 -20.10 -10.45
C SER A 10 -0.66 -20.11 -10.70
N GLY A 11 -0.26 -20.86 -11.70
CA GLY A 11 1.10 -20.78 -12.23
C GLY A 11 1.34 -19.45 -12.96
N VAL A 12 2.60 -19.14 -13.15
CA VAL A 12 3.03 -17.94 -13.88
C VAL A 12 2.54 -18.01 -15.32
N HIS A 13 2.01 -16.90 -15.85
CA HIS A 13 1.62 -16.83 -17.25
C HIS A 13 2.82 -17.10 -18.18
N PRO A 14 2.70 -17.90 -19.25
CA PRO A 14 3.83 -18.28 -20.11
C PRO A 14 4.67 -17.10 -20.59
N ARG A 15 4.06 -16.01 -21.04
CA ARG A 15 4.79 -14.79 -21.47
C ARG A 15 5.61 -14.14 -20.36
N VAL A 16 5.16 -14.24 -19.10
CA VAL A 16 5.92 -13.73 -17.93
C VAL A 16 7.10 -14.66 -17.65
N MET A 17 6.88 -15.99 -17.75
CA MET A 17 7.97 -16.96 -17.60
C MET A 17 9.03 -16.78 -18.69
N ASP A 18 8.63 -16.57 -19.93
CA ASP A 18 9.55 -16.29 -21.05
C ASP A 18 10.38 -15.01 -20.78
N ALA A 19 9.74 -13.98 -20.23
CA ALA A 19 10.42 -12.73 -19.87
C ALA A 19 11.44 -12.95 -18.73
N ILE A 20 11.10 -13.75 -17.74
CA ILE A 20 12.01 -14.12 -16.63
C ILE A 20 13.23 -14.88 -17.18
N ILE A 21 12.99 -15.89 -18.04
CA ILE A 21 14.07 -16.67 -18.66
C ILE A 21 14.99 -15.76 -19.48
N LYS A 22 14.40 -14.85 -20.27
CA LYS A 22 15.17 -13.89 -21.07
C LYS A 22 15.97 -12.89 -20.22
N ALA A 23 15.42 -12.47 -19.08
CA ALA A 23 16.11 -11.57 -18.16
C ALA A 23 17.22 -12.27 -17.37
N ASN A 24 17.16 -13.59 -17.22
CA ASN A 24 18.14 -14.41 -16.52
C ASN A 24 19.35 -14.75 -17.42
N ASP A 25 19.86 -13.77 -18.15
CA ASP A 25 21.03 -13.91 -19.03
C ASP A 25 22.10 -12.90 -18.60
N ASN A 26 23.35 -13.41 -18.49
CA ASN A 26 24.50 -12.61 -18.07
C ASN A 26 24.37 -11.91 -16.70
N HIS A 27 25.05 -10.77 -16.57
CA HIS A 27 25.08 -9.95 -15.39
C HIS A 27 24.41 -8.61 -15.64
N ALA A 28 23.62 -8.15 -14.66
CA ALA A 28 23.07 -6.80 -14.63
C ALA A 28 23.45 -6.13 -13.29
N VAL A 29 23.58 -4.83 -13.30
CA VAL A 29 23.76 -4.05 -12.06
C VAL A 29 22.49 -4.17 -11.26
N GLY A 30 22.61 -4.38 -9.95
CA GLY A 30 21.46 -4.49 -9.04
C GLY A 30 20.96 -3.13 -8.55
N TYR A 31 20.05 -3.17 -7.60
CA TYR A 31 19.56 -2.00 -6.86
C TYR A 31 18.77 -0.98 -7.68
N GLY A 32 18.19 -1.41 -8.80
CA GLY A 32 17.37 -0.55 -9.65
C GLY A 32 18.12 0.11 -10.81
N ASP A 33 19.43 -0.11 -10.92
CA ASP A 33 20.27 0.44 -12.00
C ASP A 33 20.38 -0.53 -13.19
N ASP A 34 19.42 -1.46 -13.31
CA ASP A 34 19.37 -2.45 -14.37
C ASP A 34 18.40 -2.04 -15.49
N PRO A 35 18.61 -2.53 -16.72
CA PRO A 35 17.78 -2.17 -17.87
C PRO A 35 16.33 -2.66 -17.75
N TRP A 36 16.06 -3.67 -16.93
CA TRP A 36 14.71 -4.19 -16.73
C TRP A 36 13.88 -3.26 -15.86
N THR A 37 14.48 -2.74 -14.79
CA THR A 37 13.87 -1.72 -13.91
C THR A 37 13.64 -0.41 -14.68
N GLU A 38 14.59 0.03 -15.50
CA GLU A 38 14.43 1.21 -16.36
C GLU A 38 13.27 1.04 -17.36
N ALA A 39 13.21 -0.10 -18.03
CA ALA A 39 12.12 -0.41 -18.96
C ALA A 39 10.76 -0.46 -18.27
N ALA A 40 10.67 -1.06 -17.09
CA ALA A 40 9.45 -1.12 -16.29
C ALA A 40 9.01 0.28 -15.83
N THR A 41 9.93 1.10 -15.34
CA THR A 41 9.70 2.50 -14.97
C THR A 41 9.15 3.29 -16.15
N SER A 42 9.80 3.22 -17.30
CA SER A 42 9.37 3.89 -18.53
C SER A 42 7.95 3.46 -18.92
N LYS A 43 7.64 2.17 -18.78
CA LYS A 43 6.30 1.63 -19.11
C LYS A 43 5.21 2.14 -18.19
N ILE A 44 5.51 2.28 -16.90
CA ILE A 44 4.59 2.88 -15.93
C ILE A 44 4.37 4.37 -16.25
N GLN A 45 5.43 5.09 -16.61
CA GLN A 45 5.36 6.50 -16.98
C GLN A 45 4.57 6.75 -18.28
N GLU A 46 4.58 5.81 -19.22
CA GLU A 46 3.70 5.89 -20.41
C GLU A 46 2.22 5.90 -20.02
N VAL A 47 1.83 5.19 -18.96
CA VAL A 47 0.43 5.04 -18.52
C VAL A 47 0.02 6.15 -17.57
N PHE A 48 0.85 6.50 -16.61
CA PHE A 48 0.52 7.40 -15.50
C PHE A 48 1.09 8.82 -15.66
N GLY A 49 1.89 9.06 -16.68
CA GLY A 49 2.53 10.34 -16.94
C GLY A 49 4.02 10.32 -16.57
N LYS A 50 4.79 11.20 -17.23
CA LYS A 50 6.25 11.27 -17.09
C LYS A 50 6.72 11.65 -15.68
N ASP A 51 5.88 12.32 -14.91
CA ASP A 51 6.17 12.74 -13.54
C ASP A 51 5.92 11.61 -12.52
N ALA A 52 5.39 10.46 -12.95
CA ALA A 52 5.20 9.31 -12.08
C ALA A 52 6.54 8.71 -11.67
N SER A 53 6.72 8.51 -10.36
CA SER A 53 7.89 7.86 -9.77
C SER A 53 7.48 6.49 -9.21
N PRO A 54 7.68 5.40 -9.93
CA PRO A 54 7.32 4.07 -9.46
C PRO A 54 8.32 3.55 -8.42
N PHE A 55 7.81 2.91 -7.40
CA PHE A 55 8.59 2.22 -6.38
C PHE A 55 8.24 0.74 -6.41
N PHE A 56 9.18 -0.11 -6.77
CA PHE A 56 8.99 -1.55 -6.80
C PHE A 56 9.15 -2.14 -5.42
N VAL A 57 8.17 -2.90 -4.98
CA VAL A 57 8.13 -3.57 -3.68
C VAL A 57 7.85 -5.05 -3.87
N PHE A 58 8.15 -5.85 -2.85
CA PHE A 58 8.07 -7.30 -2.94
C PHE A 58 6.61 -7.82 -3.07
N ASN A 59 5.67 -7.19 -2.35
CA ASN A 59 4.27 -7.61 -2.31
C ASN A 59 3.32 -6.45 -1.98
N GLY A 60 2.01 -6.74 -1.95
CA GLY A 60 0.96 -5.78 -1.66
C GLY A 60 1.07 -5.17 -0.25
N THR A 61 1.42 -5.96 0.75
CA THR A 61 1.65 -5.47 2.13
C THR A 61 2.78 -4.45 2.18
N GLY A 62 3.87 -4.70 1.44
CA GLY A 62 4.96 -3.74 1.27
C GLY A 62 4.48 -2.45 0.59
N ALA A 63 3.68 -2.58 -0.47
CA ALA A 63 3.10 -1.44 -1.18
C ALA A 63 2.21 -0.59 -0.27
N ASN A 64 1.28 -1.22 0.45
CA ASN A 64 0.38 -0.53 1.38
C ASN A 64 1.16 0.18 2.50
N SER A 65 2.12 -0.50 3.10
CA SER A 65 2.92 0.07 4.20
C SER A 65 3.74 1.28 3.74
N VAL A 66 4.43 1.19 2.61
CA VAL A 66 5.24 2.28 2.07
C VAL A 66 4.37 3.45 1.62
N ALA A 67 3.27 3.18 0.90
CA ALA A 67 2.35 4.21 0.44
C ALA A 67 1.71 4.98 1.60
N LEU A 68 1.22 4.26 2.62
CA LEU A 68 0.64 4.88 3.80
C LEU A 68 1.68 5.69 4.58
N GLN A 69 2.90 5.16 4.74
CA GLN A 69 3.98 5.88 5.43
C GLN A 69 4.38 7.16 4.70
N ALA A 70 4.34 7.18 3.37
CA ALA A 70 4.68 8.36 2.58
C ALA A 70 3.70 9.54 2.79
N VAL A 71 2.43 9.24 3.13
CA VAL A 71 1.37 10.27 3.23
C VAL A 71 0.86 10.50 4.66
N THR A 72 1.41 9.79 5.65
CA THR A 72 0.97 9.91 7.05
C THR A 72 2.11 10.33 7.99
N ARG A 73 1.71 10.72 9.17
CA ARG A 73 2.58 10.96 10.34
C ARG A 73 2.14 10.05 11.48
N PRO A 74 3.02 9.67 12.42
CA PRO A 74 2.68 8.73 13.50
C PRO A 74 1.47 9.12 14.37
N PHE A 75 1.10 10.39 14.37
CA PHE A 75 -0.06 10.91 15.11
C PHE A 75 -1.35 10.91 14.28
N ASN A 76 -1.31 10.54 13.02
CA ASN A 76 -2.52 10.41 12.20
C ASN A 76 -3.28 9.12 12.52
N SER A 77 -4.50 9.04 12.01
CA SER A 77 -5.28 7.81 11.98
C SER A 77 -5.59 7.44 10.54
N ILE A 78 -5.65 6.15 10.28
CA ILE A 78 -6.02 5.59 8.98
C ILE A 78 -7.43 5.01 9.13
N LEU A 79 -8.39 5.59 8.41
CA LEU A 79 -9.76 5.07 8.36
C LEU A 79 -9.86 4.01 7.26
N CYS A 80 -10.40 2.85 7.59
CA CYS A 80 -10.64 1.80 6.62
C CYS A 80 -11.91 1.02 6.94
N ALA A 81 -12.44 0.29 5.95
CA ALA A 81 -13.50 -0.69 6.22
C ALA A 81 -12.96 -1.77 7.15
N GLU A 82 -13.82 -2.34 8.00
CA GLU A 82 -13.44 -3.43 8.91
C GLU A 82 -12.86 -4.65 8.18
N THR A 83 -13.30 -4.88 6.93
CA THR A 83 -12.83 -5.95 6.05
C THR A 83 -11.63 -5.57 5.19
N ALA A 84 -11.09 -4.36 5.34
CA ALA A 84 -9.95 -3.92 4.54
C ALA A 84 -8.71 -4.78 4.80
N HIS A 85 -7.99 -5.12 3.74
CA HIS A 85 -6.79 -5.97 3.78
C HIS A 85 -5.74 -5.46 4.80
N ILE A 86 -5.53 -4.14 4.87
CA ILE A 86 -4.62 -3.50 5.84
C ILE A 86 -4.99 -3.74 7.30
N ASN A 87 -6.26 -4.11 7.56
CA ASN A 87 -6.75 -4.43 8.89
C ASN A 87 -6.68 -5.93 9.20
N VAL A 88 -7.05 -6.78 8.23
CA VAL A 88 -7.31 -8.21 8.49
C VAL A 88 -6.17 -9.15 8.07
N ASP A 89 -5.43 -8.83 7.00
CA ASP A 89 -4.53 -9.79 6.35
C ASP A 89 -3.06 -9.32 6.23
N GLU A 90 -2.66 -8.24 6.91
CA GLU A 90 -1.30 -7.72 6.82
C GLU A 90 -0.51 -7.78 8.14
N CYS A 91 -0.97 -8.59 9.09
CA CYS A 91 -0.29 -8.83 10.38
C CYS A 91 0.10 -7.54 11.12
N GLY A 92 -0.68 -6.46 10.96
CA GLY A 92 -0.41 -5.16 11.57
C GLY A 92 0.76 -4.39 10.96
N ALA A 93 1.29 -4.82 9.81
CA ALA A 93 2.43 -4.16 9.17
C ALA A 93 2.19 -2.66 8.89
N PRO A 94 1.05 -2.22 8.33
CA PRO A 94 0.79 -0.80 8.11
C PRO A 94 0.81 0.03 9.40
N ALA A 95 0.17 -0.44 10.46
CA ALA A 95 0.18 0.23 11.76
C ALA A 95 1.60 0.30 12.35
N ARG A 96 2.36 -0.79 12.26
CA ARG A 96 3.75 -0.86 12.75
C ARG A 96 4.68 0.09 12.01
N MET A 97 4.53 0.17 10.69
CA MET A 97 5.41 1.00 9.83
C MET A 97 5.08 2.47 9.91
N THR A 98 3.81 2.83 9.96
CA THR A 98 3.36 4.23 9.99
C THR A 98 3.34 4.82 11.41
N GLY A 99 3.16 3.98 12.43
CA GLY A 99 2.86 4.41 13.79
C GLY A 99 1.42 4.94 13.97
N CYS A 100 0.60 4.89 12.91
CA CYS A 100 -0.78 5.38 12.92
C CYS A 100 -1.73 4.38 13.58
N ALA A 101 -2.77 4.90 14.23
CA ALA A 101 -3.92 4.09 14.62
C ALA A 101 -4.73 3.72 13.37
N ILE A 102 -5.10 2.45 13.25
CA ILE A 102 -6.08 2.00 12.26
C ILE A 102 -7.45 2.04 12.92
N VAL A 103 -8.36 2.83 12.34
CA VAL A 103 -9.74 2.99 12.80
C VAL A 103 -10.66 2.34 11.79
N THR A 104 -11.29 1.25 12.19
CA THR A 104 -12.18 0.49 11.34
C THR A 104 -13.60 1.01 11.39
N ILE A 105 -14.25 1.01 10.25
CA ILE A 105 -15.64 1.45 10.09
C ILE A 105 -16.43 0.24 9.57
N PRO A 106 -17.50 -0.18 10.28
CA PRO A 106 -18.40 -1.23 9.79
C PRO A 106 -19.02 -0.85 8.45
N THR A 107 -19.06 -1.79 7.53
CA THR A 107 -19.64 -1.61 6.20
C THR A 107 -20.45 -2.84 5.81
N THR A 108 -21.45 -2.66 4.94
CA THR A 108 -22.25 -3.78 4.43
C THR A 108 -21.64 -4.46 3.20
N ASP A 109 -20.80 -3.73 2.47
CA ASP A 109 -20.24 -4.16 1.18
C ASP A 109 -18.72 -3.91 1.07
N GLY A 110 -18.05 -3.62 2.19
CA GLY A 110 -16.61 -3.34 2.24
C GLY A 110 -16.21 -1.97 1.72
N LYS A 111 -17.17 -1.08 1.41
CA LYS A 111 -16.89 0.24 0.86
C LYS A 111 -17.19 1.35 1.86
N LEU A 112 -16.25 2.28 1.97
CA LEU A 112 -16.47 3.51 2.73
C LEU A 112 -17.22 4.53 1.87
N THR A 113 -18.19 5.20 2.50
CA THR A 113 -18.87 6.36 1.92
C THR A 113 -18.57 7.62 2.74
N PRO A 114 -18.73 8.82 2.18
CA PRO A 114 -18.57 10.07 2.94
C PRO A 114 -19.44 10.12 4.21
N GLU A 115 -20.64 9.55 4.17
CA GLU A 115 -21.58 9.49 5.29
C GLU A 115 -21.04 8.64 6.44
N LEU A 116 -20.43 7.50 6.12
CA LEU A 116 -19.80 6.61 7.10
C LEU A 116 -18.54 7.24 7.71
N ILE A 117 -17.78 7.99 6.91
CA ILE A 117 -16.54 8.63 7.36
C ILE A 117 -16.83 9.85 8.23
N ARG A 118 -17.84 10.67 7.89
CA ARG A 118 -18.12 11.97 8.54
C ARG A 118 -18.19 11.93 10.08
N PRO A 119 -18.79 10.94 10.74
CA PRO A 119 -18.80 10.87 12.20
C PRO A 119 -17.40 10.77 12.82
N HIS A 120 -16.45 10.16 12.12
CA HIS A 120 -15.07 9.97 12.56
C HIS A 120 -14.20 11.22 12.40
N LEU A 121 -14.64 12.19 11.60
CA LEU A 121 -13.95 13.47 11.40
C LEU A 121 -14.19 14.48 12.52
N LYS A 122 -15.05 14.19 13.50
CA LYS A 122 -15.34 15.09 14.61
C LYS A 122 -14.11 15.42 15.46
N ASN A 123 -13.13 14.54 15.46
CA ASN A 123 -11.85 14.72 16.16
C ASN A 123 -10.73 15.25 15.25
N PHE A 124 -11.06 15.65 14.02
CA PHE A 124 -10.08 16.24 13.12
C PHE A 124 -9.62 17.59 13.66
N GLY A 125 -8.34 17.72 13.97
CA GLY A 125 -7.79 18.91 14.61
C GLY A 125 -7.89 18.92 16.15
N VAL A 126 -8.56 17.94 16.76
CA VAL A 126 -8.56 17.74 18.21
C VAL A 126 -7.58 16.60 18.52
N CYS A 127 -6.32 16.87 18.40
CA CYS A 127 -5.29 15.96 18.90
C CYS A 127 -5.03 16.32 20.38
N LEU A 128 -5.28 15.39 21.27
CA LEU A 128 -4.93 15.57 22.70
C LEU A 128 -3.43 15.87 22.89
N LEU A 129 -2.59 15.41 21.95
CA LEU A 129 -1.16 15.71 21.93
C LEU A 129 -0.84 17.07 21.29
N TYR A 130 -1.78 17.64 20.52
CA TYR A 130 -1.57 18.87 19.74
C TYR A 130 -2.27 20.09 20.32
N THR A 131 -3.34 19.87 21.07
CA THR A 131 -4.23 20.94 21.59
C THR A 131 -4.40 20.91 23.10
N SER A 132 -3.99 19.85 23.77
CA SER A 132 -3.91 19.89 25.22
C SER A 132 -2.71 20.73 25.62
N PRO A 133 -2.89 21.75 26.45
CA PRO A 133 -1.78 22.36 27.12
C PRO A 133 -0.99 21.25 27.84
N SER A 134 0.31 21.33 27.79
CA SER A 134 1.16 20.41 28.52
C SER A 134 0.73 20.43 30.01
N PRO A 135 0.62 19.28 30.68
CA PRO A 135 0.36 19.27 32.11
C PRO A 135 1.45 19.99 32.95
N ARG A 136 2.47 20.51 32.28
CA ARG A 136 3.60 21.25 32.90
C ARG A 136 3.57 22.74 32.58
N ASP A 137 2.61 23.19 31.80
CA ASP A 137 2.32 24.59 31.55
C ASP A 137 1.20 25.02 32.53
#